data_96807a48ecc27b5f7b0c2a428bfdd122
#
_entry.id   96807a48ecc27b5f7b0c2a428bfdd122
#
_cell.length_a   1.000
_cell.length_b   1.000
_cell.length_c   1.000
_cell.angle_alpha   90.00
_cell.angle_beta   90.00
_cell.angle_gamma   90.00
#
_symmetry.space_group_name_H-M   'P 1'
#
loop_
_entity.id
_entity.type
_entity.pdbx_description
1 polymer ?
#
loop_
_entity_poly.entity_id
_entity_poly.type
_entity_poly.pdbx_seq_one_letter_code
_entity_poly.pdbx_strand_id
1 'polypeptide(L)'
;CDLAWFEEPVTGDDKTGMAEVRAATCVPIAAGESECTRFDFRDLATLRAVDIFQPDPAFCGGITETMRIAALASSFNLRFAPHLWAGAPCFFAGLHLCAASPASFTVEYSCGANPMIHQLIEGTVQASDGMVSIPDGPGLGFSISESFLSAHVRIN
;
A
#
# COMPACT_ATOMS: atom_id res chain seq x y z
N CYS A 1 20.55 0.08 -14.88
CA CYS A 1 19.76 1.09 -14.14
C CYS A 1 19.80 0.74 -12.66
N ASP A 2 19.90 1.73 -11.81
CA ASP A 2 19.83 1.57 -10.35
C ASP A 2 18.36 1.69 -9.94
N LEU A 3 17.65 0.56 -9.96
CA LEU A 3 16.25 0.49 -9.60
C LEU A 3 16.08 0.15 -8.13
N ALA A 4 15.20 0.86 -7.42
CA ALA A 4 14.87 0.58 -6.03
C ALA A 4 14.14 -0.76 -5.89
N TRP A 5 13.23 -1.06 -6.82
CA TRP A 5 12.55 -2.36 -6.99
C TRP A 5 11.93 -2.47 -8.38
N PHE A 6 11.49 -3.66 -8.72
CA PHE A 6 10.65 -3.96 -9.88
C PHE A 6 9.33 -4.56 -9.38
N GLU A 7 8.23 -3.90 -9.68
CA GLU A 7 6.90 -4.26 -9.24
C GLU A 7 6.22 -5.14 -10.28
N GLU A 8 5.64 -6.24 -9.81
CA GLU A 8 4.88 -7.22 -10.60
C GLU A 8 5.47 -7.53 -11.99
N PRO A 9 6.69 -8.09 -12.04
CA PRO A 9 7.33 -8.42 -13.32
C PRO A 9 6.55 -9.47 -14.13
N VAL A 10 5.68 -10.22 -13.47
CA VAL A 10 4.69 -11.15 -14.03
C VAL A 10 3.34 -10.88 -13.35
N THR A 11 2.25 -11.48 -13.84
CA THR A 11 0.92 -11.33 -13.21
C THR A 11 0.91 -11.87 -11.78
N GLY A 12 0.13 -11.24 -10.88
CA GLY A 12 0.05 -11.63 -9.47
C GLY A 12 -0.34 -13.11 -9.26
N ASP A 13 -1.13 -13.70 -10.16
CA ASP A 13 -1.50 -15.11 -10.12
C ASP A 13 -0.32 -16.07 -10.34
N ASP A 14 0.73 -15.64 -11.03
CA ASP A 14 1.92 -16.46 -11.30
C ASP A 14 3.02 -16.26 -10.25
N LYS A 15 2.73 -16.65 -9.02
CA LYS A 15 3.66 -16.57 -7.90
C LYS A 15 4.95 -17.37 -8.13
N THR A 16 4.87 -18.47 -8.88
CA THR A 16 6.02 -19.30 -9.24
C THR A 16 6.93 -18.59 -10.23
N GLY A 17 6.36 -18.03 -11.31
CA GLY A 17 7.11 -17.20 -12.25
C GLY A 17 7.73 -15.97 -11.61
N MET A 18 7.03 -15.35 -10.66
CA MET A 18 7.58 -14.24 -9.87
C MET A 18 8.81 -14.68 -9.04
N ALA A 19 8.75 -15.86 -8.41
CA ALA A 19 9.88 -16.42 -7.69
C ALA A 19 11.08 -16.73 -8.62
N GLU A 20 10.83 -17.19 -9.84
CA GLU A 20 11.87 -17.40 -10.85
C GLU A 20 12.54 -16.08 -11.27
N VAL A 21 11.74 -15.04 -11.52
CA VAL A 21 12.27 -13.69 -11.84
C VAL A 21 13.11 -13.18 -10.67
N ARG A 22 12.59 -13.27 -9.44
CA ARG A 22 13.31 -12.83 -8.24
C ARG A 22 14.66 -13.54 -8.10
N ALA A 23 14.71 -14.85 -8.35
CA ALA A 23 15.95 -15.62 -8.27
C ALA A 23 16.96 -15.26 -9.37
N ALA A 24 16.51 -14.71 -10.49
CA ALA A 24 17.33 -14.38 -11.66
C ALA A 24 17.83 -12.92 -11.67
N THR A 25 17.41 -12.08 -10.73
CA THR A 25 17.78 -10.65 -10.68
C THR A 25 18.36 -10.23 -9.34
N CYS A 26 19.16 -9.17 -9.35
CA CYS A 26 19.60 -8.47 -8.13
C CYS A 26 18.69 -7.27 -7.78
N VAL A 27 17.71 -6.92 -8.63
CA VAL A 27 16.72 -5.88 -8.35
C VAL A 27 15.66 -6.46 -7.41
N PRO A 28 15.35 -5.81 -6.27
CA PRO A 28 14.28 -6.29 -5.39
C PRO A 28 12.95 -6.40 -6.12
N ILE A 29 12.20 -7.46 -5.88
CA ILE A 29 10.86 -7.67 -6.44
C ILE A 29 9.81 -7.27 -5.42
N ALA A 30 8.81 -6.51 -5.87
CA ALA A 30 7.66 -6.10 -5.08
C ALA A 30 6.37 -6.60 -5.71
N ALA A 31 5.40 -7.02 -4.89
CA ALA A 31 4.05 -7.38 -5.32
C ALA A 31 3.09 -7.45 -4.15
N GLY A 32 1.78 -7.49 -4.45
CA GLY A 32 0.75 -7.77 -3.46
C GLY A 32 -0.51 -6.93 -3.55
N GLU A 33 -0.64 -6.01 -4.51
CA GLU A 33 -1.83 -5.16 -4.64
C GLU A 33 -3.10 -5.96 -4.92
N SER A 34 -2.97 -7.10 -5.58
CA SER A 34 -4.07 -8.01 -5.92
C SER A 34 -4.28 -9.14 -4.91
N GLU A 35 -3.45 -9.25 -3.88
CA GLU A 35 -3.48 -10.34 -2.90
C GLU A 35 -4.49 -10.08 -1.77
N CYS A 36 -5.22 -11.14 -1.40
CA CYS A 36 -6.20 -11.10 -0.32
C CYS A 36 -5.69 -11.79 0.94
N THR A 37 -5.75 -11.11 2.07
CA THR A 37 -5.40 -11.61 3.39
C THR A 37 -3.94 -12.07 3.54
N ARG A 38 -3.49 -12.25 4.78
CA ARG A 38 -2.15 -12.77 5.11
C ARG A 38 -1.86 -14.17 4.54
N PHE A 39 -2.88 -14.89 4.09
CA PHE A 39 -2.67 -16.25 3.57
C PHE A 39 -2.04 -16.24 2.19
N ASP A 40 -2.45 -15.30 1.31
CA ASP A 40 -1.79 -15.13 0.01
C ASP A 40 -0.37 -14.57 0.18
N PHE A 41 -0.19 -13.63 1.12
CA PHE A 41 1.13 -13.09 1.46
C PHE A 41 2.07 -14.14 2.08
N ARG A 42 1.53 -15.10 2.85
CA ARG A 42 2.30 -16.26 3.32
C ARG A 42 2.82 -17.07 2.14
N ASP A 43 2.00 -17.26 1.12
CA ASP A 43 2.37 -18.03 -0.07
C ASP A 43 3.46 -17.31 -0.88
N LEU A 44 3.36 -15.98 -1.05
CA LEU A 44 4.44 -15.17 -1.62
C LEU A 44 5.75 -15.31 -0.83
N ALA A 45 5.69 -15.26 0.50
CA ALA A 45 6.87 -15.40 1.36
C ALA A 45 7.48 -16.79 1.30
N THR A 46 6.67 -17.84 1.37
CA THR A 46 7.15 -19.23 1.38
C THR A 46 7.75 -19.65 0.05
N LEU A 47 7.22 -19.14 -1.06
CA LEU A 47 7.77 -19.32 -2.40
C LEU A 47 9.00 -18.44 -2.66
N ARG A 48 9.31 -17.50 -1.75
CA ARG A 48 10.34 -16.47 -1.96
C ARG A 48 10.11 -15.69 -3.25
N ALA A 49 8.85 -15.34 -3.51
CA ALA A 49 8.46 -14.68 -4.75
C ALA A 49 8.80 -13.19 -4.75
N VAL A 50 8.91 -12.56 -3.57
CA VAL A 50 9.11 -11.11 -3.43
C VAL A 50 10.10 -10.75 -2.33
N ASP A 51 10.59 -9.51 -2.36
CA ASP A 51 11.39 -8.86 -1.32
C ASP A 51 10.57 -7.82 -0.55
N ILE A 52 9.49 -7.32 -1.17
CA ILE A 52 8.64 -6.24 -0.65
C ILE A 52 7.18 -6.67 -0.79
N PHE A 53 6.43 -6.64 0.32
CA PHE A 53 4.99 -6.80 0.32
C PHE A 53 4.31 -5.47 0.05
N GLN A 54 3.36 -5.46 -0.88
CA GLN A 54 2.56 -4.30 -1.26
C GLN A 54 1.04 -4.56 -1.08
N PRO A 55 0.57 -4.88 0.14
CA PRO A 55 -0.86 -5.05 0.35
C PRO A 55 -1.62 -3.74 0.16
N ASP A 56 -2.76 -3.78 -0.52
CA ASP A 56 -3.70 -2.67 -0.54
C ASP A 56 -4.68 -2.80 0.63
N PRO A 57 -4.72 -1.85 1.59
CA PRO A 57 -5.65 -1.90 2.73
C PRO A 57 -7.13 -1.91 2.33
N ALA A 58 -7.48 -1.38 1.15
CA ALA A 58 -8.85 -1.42 0.65
C ALA A 58 -9.22 -2.79 0.06
N PHE A 59 -8.23 -3.62 -0.28
CA PHE A 59 -8.42 -4.90 -0.95
C PHE A 59 -8.06 -6.11 -0.08
N CYS A 60 -6.94 -6.08 0.62
CA CYS A 60 -6.40 -7.25 1.33
C CYS A 60 -7.13 -7.64 2.63
N GLY A 61 -8.15 -6.86 3.06
CA GLY A 61 -8.93 -7.18 4.26
C GLY A 61 -8.91 -6.09 5.35
N GLY A 62 -8.57 -4.86 5.01
CA GLY A 62 -8.62 -3.69 5.88
C GLY A 62 -7.42 -3.54 6.82
N ILE A 63 -7.48 -2.54 7.69
CA ILE A 63 -6.38 -2.13 8.58
C ILE A 63 -5.83 -3.29 9.41
N THR A 64 -6.72 -4.06 10.05
CA THR A 64 -6.33 -5.17 10.92
C THR A 64 -5.56 -6.25 10.17
N GLU A 65 -6.04 -6.60 8.98
CA GLU A 65 -5.37 -7.64 8.19
C GLU A 65 -4.06 -7.14 7.58
N THR A 66 -4.01 -5.87 7.15
CA THR A 66 -2.77 -5.25 6.67
C THR A 66 -1.68 -5.22 7.75
N MET A 67 -2.02 -4.95 9.03
CA MET A 67 -1.06 -5.05 10.13
C MET A 67 -0.55 -6.49 10.36
N ARG A 68 -1.40 -7.50 10.17
CA ARG A 68 -0.97 -8.91 10.22
C ARG A 68 -0.02 -9.26 9.08
N ILE A 69 -0.29 -8.71 7.89
CA ILE A 69 0.60 -8.86 6.73
C ILE A 69 1.95 -8.17 6.99
N ALA A 70 1.95 -6.97 7.56
CA ALA A 70 3.17 -6.26 7.94
C ALA A 70 3.99 -7.03 9.01
N ALA A 71 3.33 -7.66 9.99
CA ALA A 71 3.99 -8.52 10.96
C ALA A 71 4.57 -9.79 10.30
N LEU A 72 3.85 -10.35 9.32
CA LEU A 72 4.34 -11.47 8.53
C LEU A 72 5.59 -11.07 7.71
N ALA A 73 5.57 -9.90 7.04
CA ALA A 73 6.74 -9.37 6.33
C ALA A 73 7.96 -9.29 7.25
N SER A 74 7.79 -8.70 8.44
CA SER A 74 8.85 -8.59 9.44
C SER A 74 9.42 -9.97 9.84
N SER A 75 8.55 -10.98 10.03
CA SER A 75 8.98 -12.33 10.43
C SER A 75 9.78 -13.07 9.35
N PHE A 76 9.60 -12.72 8.09
CA PHE A 76 10.36 -13.25 6.95
C PHE A 76 11.51 -12.34 6.50
N ASN A 77 11.80 -11.25 7.22
CA ASN A 77 12.78 -10.22 6.85
C ASN A 77 12.48 -9.58 5.48
N LEU A 78 11.20 -9.47 5.13
CA LEU A 78 10.73 -8.76 3.96
C LEU A 78 10.39 -7.31 4.32
N ARG A 79 10.43 -6.43 3.33
CA ARG A 79 9.99 -5.04 3.49
C ARG A 79 8.47 -4.94 3.30
N PHE A 80 7.92 -3.83 3.76
CA PHE A 80 6.50 -3.50 3.65
C PHE A 80 6.36 -2.09 3.06
N ALA A 81 5.62 -1.97 1.96
CA ALA A 81 5.30 -0.72 1.28
C ALA A 81 3.89 -0.85 0.67
N PRO A 82 2.82 -0.53 1.40
CA PRO A 82 1.46 -0.81 0.94
C PRO A 82 1.13 -0.04 -0.34
N HIS A 83 0.35 -0.68 -1.22
CA HIS A 83 -0.28 -0.05 -2.38
C HIS A 83 -1.41 0.88 -1.92
N LEU A 84 -1.43 2.15 -2.36
CA LEU A 84 -2.31 3.20 -1.81
C LEU A 84 -3.04 4.00 -2.89
N TRP A 85 -3.51 3.35 -3.93
CA TRP A 85 -4.15 4.00 -5.08
C TRP A 85 -5.66 4.25 -4.92
N ALA A 86 -6.36 3.56 -4.04
CA ALA A 86 -7.82 3.52 -4.00
C ALA A 86 -8.49 4.88 -3.67
N GLY A 87 -8.01 5.60 -2.67
CA GLY A 87 -8.59 6.89 -2.26
C GLY A 87 -8.14 7.32 -0.87
N ALA A 88 -8.62 8.46 -0.38
CA ALA A 88 -8.18 9.05 0.89
C ALA A 88 -8.28 8.08 2.10
N PRO A 89 -9.36 7.33 2.32
CA PRO A 89 -9.41 6.40 3.44
C PRO A 89 -8.30 5.34 3.39
N CYS A 90 -8.00 4.79 2.21
CA CYS A 90 -6.92 3.83 2.01
C CYS A 90 -5.55 4.49 2.22
N PHE A 91 -5.33 5.65 1.62
CA PHE A 91 -4.07 6.40 1.73
C PHE A 91 -3.74 6.75 3.19
N PHE A 92 -4.69 7.34 3.93
CA PHE A 92 -4.47 7.70 5.33
C PHE A 92 -4.31 6.47 6.24
N ALA A 93 -5.07 5.40 5.99
CA ALA A 93 -4.83 4.13 6.68
C ALA A 93 -3.42 3.60 6.42
N GLY A 94 -2.95 3.68 5.17
CA GLY A 94 -1.59 3.32 4.77
C GLY A 94 -0.51 4.12 5.48
N LEU A 95 -0.68 5.43 5.66
CA LEU A 95 0.24 6.28 6.42
C LEU A 95 0.40 5.76 7.86
N HIS A 96 -0.71 5.51 8.55
CA HIS A 96 -0.69 5.00 9.93
C HIS A 96 -0.10 3.58 10.01
N LEU A 97 -0.40 2.73 9.03
CA LEU A 97 0.13 1.37 8.94
C LEU A 97 1.65 1.38 8.74
N CYS A 98 2.15 2.24 7.85
CA CYS A 98 3.59 2.42 7.65
C CYS A 98 4.29 2.90 8.90
N ALA A 99 3.72 3.88 9.60
CA ALA A 99 4.30 4.40 10.83
C ALA A 99 4.33 3.36 11.98
N ALA A 100 3.34 2.45 12.00
CA ALA A 100 3.23 1.43 13.03
C ALA A 100 4.06 0.16 12.74
N SER A 101 4.57 -0.01 11.51
CA SER A 101 5.28 -1.22 11.09
C SER A 101 6.79 -1.02 11.02
N PRO A 102 7.60 -1.83 11.73
CA PRO A 102 9.06 -1.79 11.60
C PRO A 102 9.57 -2.32 10.24
N ALA A 103 8.73 -3.05 9.48
CA ALA A 103 9.08 -3.53 8.14
C ALA A 103 8.88 -2.46 7.05
N SER A 104 8.21 -1.35 7.38
CA SER A 104 7.97 -0.25 6.44
C SER A 104 9.25 0.54 6.15
N PHE A 105 9.42 0.95 4.90
CA PHE A 105 10.54 1.80 4.49
C PHE A 105 10.13 2.96 3.58
N THR A 106 8.95 2.90 3.00
CA THR A 106 8.40 3.96 2.14
C THR A 106 6.88 3.92 2.13
N VAL A 107 6.29 5.01 1.65
CA VAL A 107 4.85 5.16 1.41
C VAL A 107 4.66 5.46 -0.06
N GLU A 108 3.74 4.75 -0.71
CA GLU A 108 3.31 5.11 -2.04
C GLU A 108 2.55 6.44 -2.00
N TYR A 109 3.00 7.41 -2.79
CA TYR A 109 2.38 8.71 -2.93
C TYR A 109 2.04 8.99 -4.38
N SER A 110 0.74 9.03 -4.70
CA SER A 110 0.28 9.33 -6.06
C SER A 110 0.57 10.79 -6.43
N CYS A 111 1.42 10.98 -7.43
CA CYS A 111 1.68 12.29 -8.05
C CYS A 111 0.67 12.64 -9.17
N GLY A 112 -0.19 11.70 -9.54
CA GLY A 112 -1.21 11.87 -10.57
C GLY A 112 -2.49 12.51 -10.04
N ALA A 113 -3.38 12.86 -10.96
CA ALA A 113 -4.70 13.37 -10.61
C ALA A 113 -5.56 12.23 -10.05
N ASN A 114 -5.72 12.20 -8.73
CA ASN A 114 -6.66 11.31 -8.05
C ASN A 114 -7.62 12.12 -7.17
N PRO A 115 -8.81 12.49 -7.69
CA PRO A 115 -9.80 13.26 -6.93
C PRO A 115 -10.24 12.59 -5.63
N MET A 116 -10.25 11.26 -5.59
CA MET A 116 -10.64 10.50 -4.38
C MET A 116 -9.60 10.59 -3.27
N ILE A 117 -8.36 10.95 -3.57
CA ILE A 117 -7.34 11.26 -2.55
C ILE A 117 -7.35 12.75 -2.21
N HIS A 118 -7.37 13.62 -3.23
CA HIS A 118 -7.06 15.04 -3.04
C HIS A 118 -8.28 15.96 -2.88
N GLN A 119 -9.47 15.55 -3.34
CA GLN A 119 -10.68 16.38 -3.31
C GLN A 119 -11.76 15.84 -2.37
N LEU A 120 -11.71 14.54 -2.04
CA LEU A 120 -12.65 13.92 -1.09
C LEU A 120 -12.49 14.45 0.33
N ILE A 121 -11.32 14.98 0.67
CA ILE A 121 -10.99 15.46 2.02
C ILE A 121 -11.03 16.98 2.13
N GLU A 122 -11.25 17.47 3.34
CA GLU A 122 -11.01 18.89 3.67
C GLU A 122 -9.49 19.09 3.83
N GLY A 123 -8.98 20.16 3.22
CA GLY A 123 -7.56 20.45 3.21
C GLY A 123 -6.82 19.74 2.08
N THR A 124 -5.53 19.57 2.23
CA THR A 124 -4.65 18.98 1.22
C THR A 124 -3.66 18.01 1.84
N VAL A 125 -3.37 16.93 1.12
CA VAL A 125 -2.22 16.05 1.40
C VAL A 125 -1.09 16.46 0.47
N GLN A 126 0.04 16.84 1.02
CA GLN A 126 1.21 17.22 0.25
C GLN A 126 2.44 16.50 0.76
N ALA A 127 3.22 15.94 -0.17
CA ALA A 127 4.57 15.49 0.11
C ALA A 127 5.52 16.71 0.04
N SER A 128 6.40 16.84 1.02
CA SER A 128 7.47 17.83 1.04
C SER A 128 8.78 17.16 1.42
N ASP A 129 9.81 17.42 0.65
CA ASP A 129 11.16 16.88 0.88
C ASP A 129 11.18 15.33 0.98
N GLY A 130 10.33 14.66 0.17
CA GLY A 130 10.21 13.20 0.17
C GLY A 130 9.44 12.62 1.36
N MET A 131 8.74 13.45 2.14
CA MET A 131 7.98 13.04 3.32
C MET A 131 6.52 13.46 3.24
N VAL A 132 5.65 12.66 3.87
CA VAL A 132 4.25 12.99 4.10
C VAL A 132 4.00 12.95 5.60
N SER A 133 3.37 14.01 6.13
CA SER A 133 2.99 14.06 7.54
C SER A 133 1.80 13.16 7.83
N ILE A 134 1.86 12.44 8.95
CA ILE A 134 0.73 11.68 9.47
C ILE A 134 -0.15 12.65 10.25
N PRO A 135 -1.46 12.71 9.98
CA PRO A 135 -2.33 13.62 10.71
C PRO A 135 -2.61 13.14 12.14
N ASP A 136 -2.73 14.09 13.07
CA ASP A 136 -2.95 13.84 14.51
C ASP A 136 -4.45 13.85 14.91
N GLY A 137 -5.36 14.01 13.95
CA GLY A 137 -6.80 14.09 14.21
C GLY A 137 -7.43 12.74 14.61
N PRO A 138 -8.67 12.76 15.10
CA PRO A 138 -9.40 11.52 15.45
C PRO A 138 -9.56 10.59 14.23
N GLY A 139 -9.59 9.29 14.48
CA GLY A 139 -9.73 8.25 13.45
C GLY A 139 -8.51 8.20 12.53
N LEU A 140 -8.71 8.42 11.24
CA LEU A 140 -7.63 8.49 10.25
C LEU A 140 -7.04 9.91 10.12
N GLY A 141 -7.54 10.88 10.89
CA GLY A 141 -7.00 12.22 10.98
C GLY A 141 -7.41 13.18 9.86
N PHE A 142 -8.47 12.86 9.11
CA PHE A 142 -9.02 13.75 8.09
C PHE A 142 -10.55 13.88 8.20
N SER A 143 -11.11 14.95 7.62
CA SER A 143 -12.53 15.15 7.45
C SER A 143 -12.91 15.02 5.99
N ILE A 144 -14.11 14.51 5.71
CA ILE A 144 -14.62 14.39 4.34
C ILE A 144 -15.20 15.74 3.90
N SER A 145 -14.94 16.12 2.66
CA SER A 145 -15.48 17.34 2.04
C SER A 145 -16.96 17.18 1.71
N GLU A 146 -17.82 17.87 2.44
CA GLU A 146 -19.26 17.89 2.21
C GLU A 146 -19.60 18.43 0.82
N SER A 147 -18.84 19.40 0.32
CA SER A 147 -19.03 19.93 -1.04
C SER A 147 -18.72 18.89 -2.11
N PHE A 148 -17.69 18.09 -1.92
CA PHE A 148 -17.37 17.00 -2.83
C PHE A 148 -18.46 15.92 -2.82
N LEU A 149 -18.92 15.52 -1.63
CA LEU A 149 -20.01 14.54 -1.51
C LEU A 149 -21.28 15.03 -2.19
N SER A 150 -21.70 16.28 -1.92
CA SER A 150 -22.91 16.85 -2.51
C SER A 150 -22.88 16.92 -4.03
N ALA A 151 -21.69 17.08 -4.62
CA ALA A 151 -21.51 17.13 -6.07
C ALA A 151 -21.48 15.73 -6.74
N HIS A 152 -21.14 14.67 -6.00
CA HIS A 152 -20.83 13.35 -6.59
C HIS A 152 -21.75 12.21 -6.09
N VAL A 153 -22.40 12.37 -4.93
CA VAL A 153 -23.33 11.36 -4.42
C VAL A 153 -24.73 11.61 -4.95
N ARG A 154 -25.27 10.70 -5.73
CA ARG A 154 -26.69 10.66 -6.08
C ARG A 154 -27.43 9.87 -5.00
N ILE A 155 -28.24 10.56 -4.20
CA ILE A 155 -29.21 9.92 -3.31
C ILE A 155 -30.47 9.67 -4.16
N ASN A 156 -30.73 8.43 -4.51
CA ASN A 156 -31.99 8.00 -5.16
C ASN A 156 -33.03 7.71 -4.08
#